data_0b4ccec79701da14b7017e8c360b46c8
#
_entry.id   0b4ccec79701da14b7017e8c360b46c8
#
_cell.length_a   1.000
_cell.length_b   1.000
_cell.length_c   1.000
_cell.angle_alpha   90.00
_cell.angle_beta   90.00
_cell.angle_gamma   90.00
#
_symmetry.space_group_name_H-M   'P 1'
#
loop_
_entity.id
_entity.type
_entity.pdbx_description
1 polymer ?
#
loop_
_entity_poly.entity_id
_entity_poly.type
_entity_poly.pdbx_seq_one_letter_code
_entity_poly.pdbx_strand_id
1 'polypeptide(L)'
;ALAVEKLILAEVRAAEVFKIIIPQGSMWMIENSNQFDNITEIIVENGGIIKIAENATLILTQASYITVMPGGSIMGKGTIYMTNSSAGFTNYNAGIIDCGLLKIDGGGSGVDFMNYGTLKLNSYRASTAGTTLTNHGTIEAVIIDGNNNTHIKNGCYLKTDKFQFGTLVMGNTSEAICKELTGNGNDNNIVMEAQSMLTCTGKANLFRTVTGPTQ
;
A
#
# COMPACT_ATOMS: atom_id res chain seq x y z
N ALA A 1 25.21 16.93 11.08
CA ALA A 1 25.40 15.50 11.25
C ALA A 1 24.14 14.95 11.94
N LEU A 2 23.30 14.25 11.21
CA LEU A 2 22.14 13.54 11.78
C LEU A 2 22.68 12.40 12.67
N ALA A 3 22.34 12.45 13.95
CA ALA A 3 22.61 11.35 14.84
C ALA A 3 21.73 10.16 14.41
N VAL A 4 22.34 9.13 13.86
CA VAL A 4 21.70 7.86 13.58
C VAL A 4 21.66 7.10 14.90
N GLU A 5 20.59 7.24 15.67
CA GLU A 5 20.36 6.32 16.77
C GLU A 5 19.84 4.99 16.18
N LYS A 6 20.69 3.98 16.25
CA LYS A 6 20.33 2.60 15.94
C LYS A 6 19.39 2.13 17.05
N LEU A 7 18.08 2.10 16.78
CA LEU A 7 17.12 1.51 17.69
C LEU A 7 17.39 0.01 17.76
N ILE A 8 18.10 -0.42 18.80
CA ILE A 8 18.25 -1.84 19.14
C ILE A 8 17.00 -2.21 19.93
N LEU A 9 16.03 -2.85 19.27
CA LEU A 9 14.92 -3.49 19.98
C LEU A 9 15.54 -4.64 20.80
N ALA A 10 15.74 -4.40 22.09
CA ALA A 10 16.06 -5.45 23.05
C ALA A 10 14.93 -6.49 23.04
N GLU A 11 15.27 -7.75 23.30
CA GLU A 11 14.38 -8.91 23.32
C GLU A 11 13.00 -8.57 23.91
N VAL A 12 11.99 -8.55 23.03
CA VAL A 12 10.63 -8.24 23.39
C VAL A 12 9.99 -9.50 23.98
N ARG A 13 9.61 -9.45 25.24
CA ARG A 13 8.92 -10.56 25.93
C ARG A 13 7.53 -10.80 25.32
N ALA A 14 7.17 -12.05 25.14
CA ALA A 14 6.05 -12.58 24.37
C ALA A 14 4.62 -12.19 24.80
N ALA A 15 4.41 -11.17 25.64
CA ALA A 15 3.09 -10.82 26.19
C ALA A 15 2.72 -9.32 26.14
N GLU A 16 3.61 -8.44 25.70
CA GLU A 16 3.32 -6.99 25.67
C GLU A 16 3.03 -6.54 24.24
N VAL A 17 1.97 -5.76 24.11
CA VAL A 17 1.56 -5.13 22.87
C VAL A 17 2.33 -3.82 22.70
N PHE A 18 3.00 -3.63 21.56
CA PHE A 18 3.88 -2.49 21.34
C PHE A 18 3.34 -1.56 20.25
N LYS A 19 3.54 -0.28 20.54
CA LYS A 19 3.45 0.80 19.57
C LYS A 19 4.86 1.30 19.30
N ILE A 20 5.25 1.39 18.02
CA ILE A 20 6.52 1.96 17.60
C ILE A 20 6.27 3.35 17.04
N ILE A 21 7.02 4.34 17.53
CA ILE A 21 7.01 5.70 17.01
C ILE A 21 8.40 6.00 16.48
N ILE A 22 8.48 6.45 15.24
CA ILE A 22 9.70 6.93 14.61
C ILE A 22 9.63 8.45 14.59
N PRO A 23 10.24 9.13 15.57
CA PRO A 23 10.10 10.57 15.70
C PRO A 23 10.93 11.33 14.67
N GLN A 24 10.71 12.64 14.61
CA GLN A 24 11.47 13.54 13.73
C GLN A 24 12.99 13.36 13.91
N GLY A 25 13.69 13.26 12.79
CA GLY A 25 15.15 13.10 12.76
C GLY A 25 15.67 11.71 13.11
N SER A 26 14.78 10.76 13.41
CA SER A 26 15.13 9.37 13.71
C SER A 26 14.98 8.47 12.50
N MET A 27 15.81 7.42 12.44
CA MET A 27 15.75 6.40 11.39
C MET A 27 15.74 5.02 12.00
N TRP A 28 14.75 4.22 11.63
CA TRP A 28 14.74 2.78 11.89
C TRP A 28 15.21 2.04 10.65
N MET A 29 16.39 1.38 10.77
CA MET A 29 16.96 0.58 9.71
C MET A 29 16.57 -0.89 9.88
N ILE A 30 15.97 -1.48 8.86
CA ILE A 30 15.62 -2.90 8.76
C ILE A 30 16.58 -3.52 7.74
N GLU A 31 17.64 -4.15 8.22
CA GLU A 31 18.70 -4.75 7.38
C GLU A 31 18.42 -6.22 7.06
N ASN A 32 17.65 -6.90 7.92
CA ASN A 32 17.26 -8.30 7.78
C ASN A 32 15.76 -8.43 7.92
N SER A 33 15.21 -9.57 7.50
CA SER A 33 13.80 -9.85 7.68
C SER A 33 13.47 -10.01 9.17
N ASN A 34 12.56 -9.21 9.66
CA ASN A 34 12.10 -9.21 11.04
C ASN A 34 10.61 -9.41 11.09
N GLN A 35 10.16 -10.38 11.89
CA GLN A 35 8.77 -10.65 12.18
C GLN A 35 8.41 -10.07 13.54
N PHE A 36 7.29 -9.36 13.57
CA PHE A 36 6.77 -8.75 14.78
C PHE A 36 5.36 -9.27 15.05
N ASP A 37 5.25 -10.05 16.12
CA ASP A 37 4.00 -10.72 16.49
C ASP A 37 3.16 -9.92 17.50
N ASN A 38 3.68 -8.79 17.98
CA ASN A 38 3.08 -7.99 19.05
C ASN A 38 3.08 -6.48 18.79
N ILE A 39 3.40 -6.05 17.58
CA ILE A 39 3.25 -4.64 17.20
C ILE A 39 1.82 -4.41 16.71
N THR A 40 1.13 -3.47 17.35
CA THR A 40 -0.21 -3.03 16.92
C THR A 40 -0.19 -1.76 16.11
N GLU A 41 0.82 -0.93 16.30
CA GLU A 41 0.90 0.33 15.56
C GLU A 41 2.35 0.75 15.30
N ILE A 42 2.60 1.23 14.10
CA ILE A 42 3.84 1.90 13.72
C ILE A 42 3.48 3.29 13.23
N ILE A 43 4.01 4.32 13.89
CA ILE A 43 3.82 5.72 13.47
C ILE A 43 5.15 6.26 12.99
N VAL A 44 5.18 6.76 11.76
CA VAL A 44 6.31 7.50 11.21
C VAL A 44 5.96 8.97 11.21
N GLU A 45 6.54 9.71 12.16
CA GLU A 45 6.29 11.14 12.31
C GLU A 45 6.96 11.99 11.22
N ASN A 46 6.64 13.26 11.18
CA ASN A 46 7.27 14.22 10.26
C ASN A 46 8.79 14.17 10.39
N GLY A 47 9.48 13.88 9.28
CA GLY A 47 10.94 13.72 9.26
C GLY A 47 11.47 12.42 9.89
N GLY A 48 10.59 11.54 10.38
CA GLY A 48 10.94 10.18 10.75
C GLY A 48 11.09 9.28 9.52
N ILE A 49 11.97 8.29 9.58
CA ILE A 49 12.28 7.41 8.44
C ILE A 49 12.32 5.95 8.88
N ILE A 50 11.61 5.08 8.17
CA ILE A 50 11.87 3.64 8.17
C ILE A 50 12.60 3.31 6.87
N LYS A 51 13.76 2.67 6.95
CA LYS A 51 14.50 2.22 5.78
C LYS A 51 14.61 0.71 5.75
N ILE A 52 14.10 0.08 4.68
CA ILE A 52 14.09 -1.38 4.52
C ILE A 52 15.09 -1.75 3.43
N ALA A 53 16.11 -2.53 3.77
CA ALA A 53 17.12 -2.99 2.82
C ALA A 53 16.50 -3.91 1.76
N GLU A 54 17.14 -4.04 0.59
CA GLU A 54 16.59 -4.73 -0.59
C GLU A 54 16.16 -6.19 -0.31
N ASN A 55 16.90 -6.91 0.55
CA ASN A 55 16.58 -8.30 0.88
C ASN A 55 15.91 -8.46 2.25
N ALA A 56 15.50 -7.35 2.85
CA ALA A 56 14.85 -7.35 4.16
C ALA A 56 13.33 -7.24 4.02
N THR A 57 12.62 -7.79 5.00
CA THR A 57 11.17 -7.75 5.09
C THR A 57 10.75 -7.32 6.48
N LEU A 58 9.91 -6.29 6.56
CA LEU A 58 9.15 -5.95 7.75
C LEU A 58 7.87 -6.79 7.74
N ILE A 59 7.81 -7.82 8.60
CA ILE A 59 6.67 -8.74 8.68
C ILE A 59 5.80 -8.36 9.89
N LEU A 60 4.54 -8.06 9.65
CA LEU A 60 3.54 -7.73 10.66
C LEU A 60 2.46 -8.81 10.68
N THR A 61 2.37 -9.56 11.78
CA THR A 61 1.48 -10.72 11.90
C THR A 61 0.22 -10.44 12.71
N GLN A 62 0.21 -9.36 13.47
CA GLN A 62 -0.96 -8.92 14.24
C GLN A 62 -1.85 -7.97 13.43
N ALA A 63 -2.95 -7.55 14.01
CA ALA A 63 -3.80 -6.47 13.54
C ALA A 63 -3.05 -5.12 13.60
N SER A 64 -1.92 -5.05 12.89
CA SER A 64 -0.98 -3.94 12.94
C SER A 64 -1.41 -2.85 11.98
N TYR A 65 -1.25 -1.60 12.42
CA TYR A 65 -1.55 -0.44 11.60
C TYR A 65 -0.30 0.43 11.38
N ILE A 66 -0.01 0.77 10.13
CA ILE A 66 1.07 1.70 9.81
C ILE A 66 0.48 3.07 9.50
N THR A 67 0.96 4.08 10.19
CA THR A 67 0.61 5.47 9.96
C THR A 67 1.85 6.24 9.52
N VAL A 68 1.86 6.73 8.29
CA VAL A 68 2.89 7.64 7.80
C VAL A 68 2.33 9.05 7.84
N MET A 69 2.81 9.84 8.79
CA MET A 69 2.38 11.24 8.98
C MET A 69 2.92 12.14 7.87
N PRO A 70 2.36 13.34 7.68
CA PRO A 70 2.91 14.30 6.73
C PRO A 70 4.40 14.54 6.93
N GLY A 71 5.20 14.32 5.87
CA GLY A 71 6.67 14.44 5.93
C GLY A 71 7.40 13.23 6.52
N GLY A 72 6.69 12.22 7.02
CA GLY A 72 7.26 10.93 7.36
C GLY A 72 7.55 10.07 6.12
N SER A 73 8.44 9.11 6.21
CA SER A 73 8.74 8.24 5.07
C SER A 73 9.11 6.81 5.44
N ILE A 74 8.64 5.88 4.61
CA ILE A 74 9.14 4.51 4.56
C ILE A 74 9.82 4.36 3.21
N MET A 75 11.09 3.95 3.18
CA MET A 75 11.85 3.91 1.94
C MET A 75 12.77 2.70 1.87
N GLY A 76 13.21 2.40 0.66
CA GLY A 76 14.16 1.33 0.37
C GLY A 76 13.60 0.37 -0.67
N LYS A 77 14.31 -0.73 -0.93
CA LYS A 77 13.90 -1.73 -1.91
C LYS A 77 13.32 -3.01 -1.29
N GLY A 78 13.24 -3.04 0.03
CA GLY A 78 12.73 -4.20 0.77
C GLY A 78 11.21 -4.33 0.75
N THR A 79 10.71 -5.23 1.56
CA THR A 79 9.30 -5.63 1.58
C THR A 79 8.62 -5.18 2.86
N ILE A 80 7.41 -4.67 2.75
CA ILE A 80 6.43 -4.61 3.84
C ILE A 80 5.45 -5.76 3.62
N TYR A 81 5.33 -6.63 4.61
CA TYR A 81 4.46 -7.80 4.54
C TYR A 81 3.48 -7.84 5.71
N MET A 82 2.21 -7.68 5.41
CA MET A 82 1.10 -7.75 6.35
C MET A 82 0.35 -9.07 6.18
N THR A 83 0.33 -9.90 7.22
CA THR A 83 -0.26 -11.25 7.15
C THR A 83 -1.61 -11.33 7.86
N ASN A 84 -1.98 -10.34 8.66
CA ASN A 84 -3.22 -10.36 9.45
C ASN A 84 -4.38 -9.69 8.71
N SER A 85 -5.56 -10.26 8.82
CA SER A 85 -6.78 -9.77 8.17
C SER A 85 -7.27 -8.40 8.66
N SER A 86 -6.74 -7.92 9.78
CA SER A 86 -7.08 -6.61 10.34
C SER A 86 -5.92 -5.62 10.27
N ALA A 87 -4.86 -5.94 9.52
CA ALA A 87 -3.74 -5.04 9.31
C ALA A 87 -4.06 -4.01 8.23
N GLY A 88 -3.59 -2.78 8.39
CA GLY A 88 -3.84 -1.70 7.44
C GLY A 88 -2.77 -0.61 7.45
N PHE A 89 -2.91 0.38 6.58
CA PHE A 89 -2.08 1.58 6.65
C PHE A 89 -2.85 2.84 6.25
N THR A 90 -2.38 3.97 6.77
CA THR A 90 -2.70 5.30 6.25
C THR A 90 -1.42 6.05 5.95
N ASN A 91 -1.24 6.41 4.68
CA ASN A 91 -0.20 7.32 4.24
C ASN A 91 -0.81 8.71 4.07
N TYR A 92 -0.54 9.62 4.98
CA TYR A 92 -1.11 10.97 4.96
C TYR A 92 -0.51 11.84 3.85
N ASN A 93 -1.16 12.96 3.57
CA ASN A 93 -0.68 13.94 2.58
C ASN A 93 0.77 14.36 2.88
N ALA A 94 1.61 14.40 1.86
CA ALA A 94 3.07 14.57 1.95
C ALA A 94 3.84 13.46 2.71
N GLY A 95 3.19 12.38 3.14
CA GLY A 95 3.85 11.15 3.54
C GLY A 95 4.34 10.36 2.32
N ILE A 96 5.42 9.62 2.46
CA ILE A 96 6.02 8.85 1.36
C ILE A 96 6.21 7.40 1.79
N ILE A 97 5.67 6.47 1.00
CA ILE A 97 6.03 5.06 1.06
C ILE A 97 6.69 4.72 -0.28
N ASP A 98 8.00 4.49 -0.26
CA ASP A 98 8.81 4.13 -1.44
C ASP A 98 9.56 2.83 -1.13
N CYS A 99 8.97 1.70 -1.47
CA CYS A 99 9.55 0.39 -1.16
C CYS A 99 9.45 -0.59 -2.34
N GLY A 100 10.17 -1.71 -2.25
CA GLY A 100 10.17 -2.73 -3.29
C GLY A 100 8.82 -3.43 -3.42
N LEU A 101 8.34 -4.04 -2.34
CA LEU A 101 7.08 -4.78 -2.34
C LEU A 101 6.21 -4.40 -1.14
N LEU A 102 4.97 -4.07 -1.40
CA LEU A 102 3.91 -4.04 -0.39
C LEU A 102 3.02 -5.27 -0.59
N LYS A 103 3.14 -6.24 0.33
CA LYS A 103 2.43 -7.51 0.26
C LYS A 103 1.40 -7.62 1.37
N ILE A 104 0.18 -8.01 1.01
CA ILE A 104 -0.95 -8.14 1.92
C ILE A 104 -1.60 -9.50 1.68
N ASP A 105 -1.42 -10.42 2.61
CA ASP A 105 -2.00 -11.77 2.56
C ASP A 105 -3.14 -11.96 3.57
N GLY A 106 -3.35 -11.00 4.43
CA GLY A 106 -4.29 -11.06 5.54
C GLY A 106 -5.50 -10.14 5.41
N GLY A 107 -5.93 -9.78 4.21
CA GLY A 107 -7.09 -8.90 4.04
C GLY A 107 -8.41 -9.57 4.43
N GLY A 108 -9.18 -8.95 5.33
CA GLY A 108 -10.59 -9.25 5.59
C GLY A 108 -11.46 -8.11 5.07
N SER A 109 -12.76 -8.33 4.98
CA SER A 109 -13.70 -7.24 4.68
C SER A 109 -13.62 -6.18 5.78
N GLY A 110 -13.26 -4.94 5.41
CA GLY A 110 -13.28 -3.79 6.30
C GLY A 110 -11.92 -3.21 6.69
N VAL A 111 -10.82 -3.68 6.12
CA VAL A 111 -9.52 -3.04 6.30
C VAL A 111 -9.22 -2.18 5.10
N ASP A 112 -9.16 -0.88 5.33
CA ASP A 112 -8.83 0.10 4.30
C ASP A 112 -7.34 0.40 4.31
N PHE A 113 -6.73 0.31 3.13
CA PHE A 113 -5.40 0.84 2.86
C PHE A 113 -5.60 2.21 2.22
N MET A 114 -5.26 3.27 2.97
CA MET A 114 -5.53 4.65 2.58
C MET A 114 -4.25 5.35 2.15
N ASN A 115 -4.21 5.85 0.93
CA ASN A 115 -3.10 6.67 0.44
C ASN A 115 -3.57 8.08 0.11
N TYR A 116 -3.14 9.05 0.91
CA TYR A 116 -3.31 10.49 0.63
C TYR A 116 -2.00 11.14 0.16
N GLY A 117 -0.86 10.47 0.36
CA GLY A 117 0.48 10.93 0.00
C GLY A 117 0.98 10.30 -1.29
N THR A 118 2.25 9.93 -1.28
CA THR A 118 2.91 9.25 -2.40
C THR A 118 3.23 7.81 -2.04
N LEU A 119 2.79 6.89 -2.89
CA LEU A 119 3.07 5.47 -2.81
C LEU A 119 3.85 5.07 -4.07
N LYS A 120 5.15 4.77 -3.91
CA LYS A 120 6.02 4.28 -4.98
C LYS A 120 6.43 2.85 -4.70
N LEU A 121 6.10 1.95 -5.61
CA LEU A 121 6.31 0.52 -5.40
C LEU A 121 6.90 -0.13 -6.64
N ASN A 122 7.82 -1.07 -6.44
CA ASN A 122 8.08 -2.03 -7.52
C ASN A 122 6.88 -2.95 -7.69
N SER A 123 6.26 -3.41 -6.59
CA SER A 123 5.06 -4.23 -6.66
C SER A 123 4.13 -3.97 -5.47
N TYR A 124 2.83 -3.88 -5.74
CA TYR A 124 1.75 -4.08 -4.80
C TYR A 124 1.12 -5.44 -5.03
N ARG A 125 0.97 -6.24 -3.99
CA ARG A 125 0.32 -7.55 -4.09
C ARG A 125 -0.66 -7.76 -2.95
N ALA A 126 -1.92 -8.03 -3.29
CA ALA A 126 -2.94 -8.42 -2.33
C ALA A 126 -3.54 -9.76 -2.75
N SER A 127 -3.42 -10.78 -1.88
CA SER A 127 -3.88 -12.14 -2.19
C SER A 127 -5.23 -12.49 -1.54
N THR A 128 -5.73 -11.65 -0.63
CA THR A 128 -6.94 -11.94 0.13
C THR A 128 -8.15 -11.18 -0.39
N ALA A 129 -9.29 -11.87 -0.40
CA ALA A 129 -10.58 -11.29 -0.76
C ALA A 129 -10.96 -10.14 0.18
N GLY A 130 -11.55 -9.07 -0.37
CA GLY A 130 -12.07 -7.94 0.38
C GLY A 130 -11.05 -6.85 0.74
N THR A 131 -9.79 -6.98 0.31
CA THR A 131 -8.80 -5.90 0.49
C THR A 131 -9.17 -4.71 -0.37
N THR A 132 -9.27 -3.54 0.24
CA THR A 132 -9.51 -2.27 -0.46
C THR A 132 -8.29 -1.37 -0.38
N LEU A 133 -7.77 -0.93 -1.52
CA LEU A 133 -6.78 0.14 -1.61
C LEU A 133 -7.49 1.40 -2.10
N THR A 134 -7.58 2.41 -1.25
CA THR A 134 -8.19 3.70 -1.57
C THR A 134 -7.09 4.75 -1.78
N ASN A 135 -7.04 5.31 -2.96
CA ASN A 135 -6.05 6.30 -3.35
C ASN A 135 -6.67 7.69 -3.49
N HIS A 136 -6.24 8.61 -2.66
CA HIS A 136 -6.52 10.04 -2.74
C HIS A 136 -5.26 10.87 -3.03
N GLY A 137 -4.13 10.20 -3.25
CA GLY A 137 -2.85 10.81 -3.58
C GLY A 137 -2.27 10.26 -4.87
N THR A 138 -0.98 10.00 -4.89
CA THR A 138 -0.27 9.46 -6.04
C THR A 138 0.15 8.01 -5.79
N ILE A 139 -0.15 7.12 -6.73
CA ILE A 139 0.42 5.77 -6.77
C ILE A 139 1.23 5.62 -8.05
N GLU A 140 2.50 5.27 -7.91
CA GLU A 140 3.37 4.83 -8.99
C GLU A 140 3.89 3.43 -8.66
N ALA A 141 3.55 2.45 -9.48
CA ALA A 141 3.99 1.08 -9.29
C ALA A 141 4.42 0.44 -10.62
N VAL A 142 5.33 -0.53 -10.58
CA VAL A 142 5.58 -1.34 -11.78
C VAL A 142 4.45 -2.36 -11.94
N ILE A 143 4.06 -3.02 -10.84
CA ILE A 143 3.00 -4.02 -10.84
C ILE A 143 2.01 -3.72 -9.72
N ILE A 144 0.74 -3.68 -10.06
CA ILE A 144 -0.38 -3.78 -9.12
C ILE A 144 -1.07 -5.11 -9.39
N ASP A 145 -0.89 -6.06 -8.47
CA ASP A 145 -1.44 -7.41 -8.51
C ASP A 145 -2.47 -7.56 -7.40
N GLY A 146 -3.67 -7.12 -7.69
CA GLY A 146 -4.84 -7.34 -6.85
C GLY A 146 -5.48 -8.68 -7.18
N ASN A 147 -5.90 -9.43 -6.16
CA ASN A 147 -6.63 -10.66 -6.33
C ASN A 147 -8.06 -10.40 -6.88
N ASN A 148 -8.74 -11.45 -7.30
CA ASN A 148 -10.10 -11.47 -7.86
C ASN A 148 -11.12 -10.63 -7.06
N ASN A 149 -10.90 -10.47 -5.76
CA ASN A 149 -11.78 -9.73 -4.86
C ASN A 149 -11.11 -8.49 -4.26
N THR A 150 -10.01 -8.02 -4.85
CA THR A 150 -9.36 -6.78 -4.42
C THR A 150 -10.05 -5.60 -5.06
N HIS A 151 -10.45 -4.64 -4.22
CA HIS A 151 -11.05 -3.39 -4.66
C HIS A 151 -9.98 -2.30 -4.73
N ILE A 152 -9.87 -1.65 -5.88
CA ILE A 152 -9.05 -0.44 -6.05
C ILE A 152 -10.00 0.74 -6.25
N LYS A 153 -9.96 1.68 -5.33
CA LYS A 153 -10.70 2.95 -5.42
C LYS A 153 -9.70 4.06 -5.71
N ASN A 154 -9.58 4.46 -6.98
CA ASN A 154 -8.68 5.53 -7.36
C ASN A 154 -9.42 6.87 -7.43
N GLY A 155 -9.17 7.75 -6.48
CA GLY A 155 -9.73 9.10 -6.42
C GLY A 155 -8.75 10.19 -6.87
N CYS A 156 -7.53 9.85 -7.31
CA CYS A 156 -6.54 10.83 -7.76
C CYS A 156 -5.68 10.26 -8.91
N TYR A 157 -4.37 10.10 -8.73
CA TYR A 157 -3.46 9.66 -9.78
C TYR A 157 -2.90 8.26 -9.50
N LEU A 158 -2.97 7.38 -10.51
CA LEU A 158 -2.40 6.03 -10.47
C LEU A 158 -1.68 5.75 -11.78
N LYS A 159 -0.41 5.32 -11.69
CA LYS A 159 0.39 4.88 -12.83
C LYS A 159 1.02 3.52 -12.53
N THR A 160 0.88 2.59 -13.47
CA THR A 160 1.50 1.26 -13.33
C THR A 160 1.78 0.66 -14.71
N ASP A 161 2.75 -0.26 -14.79
CA ASP A 161 2.96 -1.01 -16.02
C ASP A 161 1.93 -2.13 -16.15
N LYS A 162 1.72 -2.91 -15.08
CA LYS A 162 0.75 -4.00 -15.03
C LYS A 162 -0.29 -3.74 -13.95
N PHE A 163 -1.55 -3.72 -14.34
CA PHE A 163 -2.67 -3.47 -13.46
C PHE A 163 -3.64 -4.63 -13.47
N GLN A 164 -3.68 -5.37 -12.37
CA GLN A 164 -4.61 -6.47 -12.14
C GLN A 164 -5.48 -6.16 -10.92
N PHE A 165 -6.80 -6.35 -11.06
CA PHE A 165 -7.79 -6.01 -10.01
C PHE A 165 -9.03 -6.90 -10.10
N GLY A 166 -9.78 -6.99 -9.01
CA GLY A 166 -11.15 -7.51 -8.99
C GLY A 166 -12.15 -6.41 -9.37
N THR A 167 -12.19 -5.31 -8.61
CA THR A 167 -13.02 -4.14 -8.90
C THR A 167 -12.16 -2.88 -8.93
N LEU A 168 -12.35 -2.05 -9.95
CA LEU A 168 -11.74 -0.73 -10.08
C LEU A 168 -12.83 0.34 -10.04
N VAL A 169 -12.78 1.23 -9.10
CA VAL A 169 -13.60 2.43 -9.05
C VAL A 169 -12.73 3.65 -9.33
N MET A 170 -13.02 4.36 -10.39
CA MET A 170 -12.38 5.62 -10.77
C MET A 170 -13.23 6.77 -10.27
N GLY A 171 -12.78 7.46 -9.24
CA GLY A 171 -13.46 8.60 -8.67
C GLY A 171 -13.44 9.83 -9.60
N ASN A 172 -14.26 10.81 -9.29
CA ASN A 172 -14.38 12.03 -10.08
C ASN A 172 -13.02 12.71 -10.30
N THR A 173 -12.73 13.10 -11.53
CA THR A 173 -11.45 13.72 -11.95
C THR A 173 -10.19 12.87 -11.76
N SER A 174 -10.32 11.60 -11.42
CA SER A 174 -9.16 10.71 -11.23
C SER A 174 -8.56 10.23 -12.55
N GLU A 175 -7.28 9.94 -12.53
CA GLU A 175 -6.55 9.40 -13.67
C GLU A 175 -5.85 8.09 -13.32
N ALA A 176 -5.97 7.09 -14.18
CA ALA A 176 -5.16 5.89 -14.12
C ALA A 176 -4.53 5.59 -15.48
N ILE A 177 -3.22 5.30 -15.48
CA ILE A 177 -2.46 4.97 -16.68
C ILE A 177 -1.78 3.63 -16.47
N CYS A 178 -1.96 2.72 -17.43
CA CYS A 178 -1.26 1.43 -17.42
C CYS A 178 -0.83 0.99 -18.83
N LYS A 179 0.10 0.04 -18.90
CA LYS A 179 0.47 -0.63 -20.16
C LYS A 179 -0.36 -1.90 -20.37
N GLU A 180 -0.54 -2.69 -19.30
CA GLU A 180 -1.35 -3.89 -19.32
C GLU A 180 -2.45 -3.78 -18.27
N LEU A 181 -3.69 -4.07 -18.67
CA LEU A 181 -4.87 -4.05 -17.83
C LEU A 181 -5.50 -5.44 -17.83
N THR A 182 -5.66 -6.02 -16.64
CA THR A 182 -6.29 -7.34 -16.51
C THR A 182 -7.34 -7.28 -15.40
N GLY A 183 -8.57 -7.52 -15.78
CA GLY A 183 -9.61 -7.85 -14.83
C GLY A 183 -9.46 -9.31 -14.41
N ASN A 184 -9.51 -9.61 -13.12
CA ASN A 184 -9.35 -10.96 -12.61
C ASN A 184 -10.55 -11.36 -11.75
N GLY A 185 -11.26 -12.42 -12.15
CA GLY A 185 -12.37 -13.00 -11.39
C GLY A 185 -13.77 -12.71 -11.92
N ASN A 186 -14.75 -13.13 -11.13
CA ASN A 186 -16.16 -13.12 -11.55
C ASN A 186 -16.83 -11.74 -11.48
N ASP A 187 -16.22 -10.78 -10.76
CA ASP A 187 -16.79 -9.47 -10.45
C ASP A 187 -15.96 -8.30 -10.98
N ASN A 188 -15.28 -8.49 -12.11
CA ASN A 188 -14.45 -7.46 -12.74
C ASN A 188 -15.31 -6.28 -13.20
N ASN A 189 -15.60 -5.38 -12.30
CA ASN A 189 -16.30 -4.16 -12.61
C ASN A 189 -15.33 -2.99 -12.67
N ILE A 190 -15.40 -2.22 -13.73
CA ILE A 190 -14.80 -0.89 -13.79
C ILE A 190 -15.96 0.09 -13.69
N VAL A 191 -15.95 0.90 -12.65
CA VAL A 191 -16.90 2.00 -12.45
C VAL A 191 -16.16 3.31 -12.68
N MET A 192 -16.62 4.08 -13.63
CA MET A 192 -16.04 5.37 -13.99
C MET A 192 -16.98 6.48 -13.53
N GLU A 193 -16.54 7.34 -12.63
CA GLU A 193 -17.26 8.56 -12.28
C GLU A 193 -16.98 9.69 -13.29
N ALA A 194 -17.67 10.82 -13.13
CA ALA A 194 -17.54 11.94 -14.05
C ALA A 194 -16.10 12.44 -14.17
N GLN A 195 -15.68 12.74 -15.40
CA GLN A 195 -14.35 13.28 -15.72
C GLN A 195 -13.16 12.38 -15.28
N SER A 196 -13.41 11.12 -14.92
CA SER A 196 -12.33 10.17 -14.68
C SER A 196 -11.75 9.64 -15.99
N MET A 197 -10.47 9.31 -15.98
CA MET A 197 -9.76 8.82 -17.16
C MET A 197 -8.98 7.55 -16.85
N LEU A 198 -9.22 6.49 -17.62
CA LEU A 198 -8.44 5.25 -17.59
C LEU A 198 -7.78 5.03 -18.94
N THR A 199 -6.47 5.08 -18.99
CA THR A 199 -5.67 4.89 -20.19
C THR A 199 -4.88 3.59 -20.12
N CYS A 200 -5.14 2.67 -21.05
CA CYS A 200 -4.33 1.48 -21.26
C CYS A 200 -3.61 1.60 -22.61
N THR A 201 -2.29 1.70 -22.57
CA THR A 201 -1.47 1.92 -23.79
C THR A 201 -1.09 0.65 -24.52
N GLY A 202 -1.32 -0.52 -23.93
CA GLY A 202 -0.99 -1.83 -24.50
C GLY A 202 -2.17 -2.79 -24.45
N LYS A 203 -2.04 -3.89 -23.73
CA LYS A 203 -3.01 -4.98 -23.72
C LYS A 203 -4.05 -4.82 -22.63
N ALA A 204 -5.34 -4.91 -22.98
CA ALA A 204 -6.43 -4.97 -22.04
C ALA A 204 -7.20 -6.29 -22.15
N ASN A 205 -7.28 -7.03 -21.04
CA ASN A 205 -8.08 -8.25 -20.89
C ASN A 205 -9.15 -8.00 -19.83
N LEU A 206 -10.35 -7.67 -20.25
CA LEU A 206 -11.47 -7.41 -19.38
C LEU A 206 -12.56 -8.47 -19.62
N PHE A 207 -13.00 -9.13 -18.57
CA PHE A 207 -13.98 -10.20 -18.66
C PHE A 207 -15.42 -9.75 -18.42
N ARG A 208 -15.65 -8.51 -17.96
CA ARG A 208 -16.99 -7.96 -17.68
C ARG A 208 -17.12 -6.44 -17.94
N THR A 209 -18.14 -5.86 -17.40
CA THR A 209 -18.76 -4.59 -17.76
C THR A 209 -17.91 -3.38 -17.32
N VAL A 210 -17.74 -2.45 -18.24
CA VAL A 210 -17.33 -1.06 -17.93
C VAL A 210 -18.59 -0.22 -17.82
N THR A 211 -18.86 0.34 -16.65
CA THR A 211 -19.94 1.29 -16.43
C THR A 211 -19.37 2.70 -16.33
N GLY A 212 -19.83 3.56 -17.20
CA GLY A 212 -19.49 4.99 -17.19
C GLY A 212 -20.68 5.85 -16.78
N PRO A 213 -20.48 7.15 -16.58
CA PRO A 213 -21.58 8.06 -16.36
C PRO A 213 -22.53 8.02 -17.56
N THR A 214 -23.82 7.85 -17.29
CA THR A 214 -24.85 8.07 -18.29
C THR A 214 -24.83 9.54 -18.71
N GLN A 215 -24.59 9.80 -19.99
CA GLN A 215 -24.69 11.14 -20.58
C GLN A 215 -26.13 11.64 -20.52
#